data_b793f2dcd8a0db034cc89d18e209b6d1
#
_entry.id   b793f2dcd8a0db034cc89d18e209b6d1
#
_cell.length_a   1.000
_cell.length_b   1.000
_cell.length_c   1.000
_cell.angle_alpha   90.00
_cell.angle_beta   90.00
_cell.angle_gamma   90.00
#
_symmetry.space_group_name_H-M   'P 1'
#
loop_
_entity.id
_entity.type
_entity.pdbx_description
1 polymer ?
#
loop_
_entity_poly.entity_id
_entity_poly.type
_entity_poly.pdbx_seq_one_letter_code
_entity_poly.pdbx_strand_id
1 'polypeptide(L)'
;MNRSEIVEGLRGGAVVALSSAPFAVLFGAVAVDNGLNLPEVALMSATVYAGASQLVGIELFGQHVAAWLVVLSIFAVNFRHVLYSAALTRYLTHFTLGQKLLAFFVLIDPQFAETVRRAESGKTITLEWYLAFAAVIYVPWLVFSIIGAAFGSMIGDPRVWAIDVLLPLYFLGIVVGFRRKPNFYPVVIASFIGSVLGYQLVGSPWHVSIGAAFGVLVAALMPLPQASGTKTAKAGHS
;
A
#
# COMPACT_ATOMS: atom_id res chain seq x y z
N MET A 1 14.89 -20.54 -12.02
CA MET A 1 14.80 -19.59 -10.89
C MET A 1 16.10 -18.79 -10.81
N ASN A 2 16.01 -17.49 -10.97
CA ASN A 2 17.19 -16.62 -10.93
C ASN A 2 17.48 -16.23 -9.47
N ARG A 3 18.56 -16.81 -8.91
CA ARG A 3 18.95 -16.64 -7.50
C ARG A 3 19.25 -15.18 -7.14
N SER A 4 19.81 -14.40 -8.05
CA SER A 4 20.14 -13.00 -7.83
C SER A 4 18.87 -12.14 -7.70
N GLU A 5 17.83 -12.41 -8.49
CA GLU A 5 16.55 -11.75 -8.43
C GLU A 5 15.84 -12.00 -7.10
N ILE A 6 15.86 -13.24 -6.62
CA ILE A 6 15.30 -13.59 -5.30
C ILE A 6 16.00 -12.83 -4.18
N VAL A 7 17.33 -12.83 -4.17
CA VAL A 7 18.12 -12.14 -3.14
C VAL A 7 17.88 -10.63 -3.18
N GLU A 8 17.78 -10.04 -4.37
CA GLU A 8 17.47 -8.62 -4.53
C GLU A 8 16.05 -8.30 -3.99
N GLY A 9 15.07 -9.15 -4.31
CA GLY A 9 13.70 -9.00 -3.79
C GLY A 9 13.63 -9.09 -2.26
N LEU A 10 14.25 -10.12 -1.67
CA LEU A 10 14.31 -10.30 -0.22
C LEU A 10 14.99 -9.11 0.48
N ARG A 11 16.12 -8.64 -0.04
CA ARG A 11 16.82 -7.47 0.53
C ARG A 11 16.00 -6.19 0.45
N GLY A 12 15.36 -5.94 -0.71
CA GLY A 12 14.50 -4.78 -0.89
C GLY A 12 13.30 -4.78 0.05
N GLY A 13 12.64 -5.94 0.21
CA GLY A 13 11.48 -6.09 1.09
C GLY A 13 11.81 -6.14 2.58
N ALA A 14 13.03 -6.53 2.97
CA ALA A 14 13.41 -6.68 4.39
C ALA A 14 13.30 -5.37 5.19
N VAL A 15 13.66 -4.23 4.58
CA VAL A 15 13.53 -2.91 5.21
C VAL A 15 12.06 -2.58 5.45
N VAL A 16 11.20 -2.89 4.47
CA VAL A 16 9.75 -2.68 4.59
C VAL A 16 9.16 -3.61 5.65
N ALA A 17 9.56 -4.89 5.65
CA ALA A 17 9.11 -5.85 6.66
C ALA A 17 9.45 -5.40 8.08
N LEU A 18 10.68 -4.93 8.31
CA LEU A 18 11.11 -4.43 9.61
C LEU A 18 10.32 -3.20 10.05
N SER A 19 10.09 -2.24 9.13
CA SER A 19 9.34 -1.02 9.44
C SER A 19 7.84 -1.27 9.64
N SER A 20 7.27 -2.31 9.03
CA SER A 20 5.86 -2.68 9.18
C SER A 20 5.56 -3.62 10.35
N ALA A 21 6.58 -4.25 10.94
CA ALA A 21 6.40 -5.19 12.05
C ALA A 21 5.66 -4.61 13.26
N PRO A 22 5.97 -3.39 13.76
CA PRO A 22 5.22 -2.77 14.86
C PRO A 22 3.73 -2.59 14.54
N PHE A 23 3.40 -2.30 13.28
CA PHE A 23 1.99 -2.16 12.85
C PHE A 23 1.26 -3.49 12.82
N ALA A 24 1.93 -4.55 12.41
CA ALA A 24 1.35 -5.88 12.43
C ALA A 24 1.03 -6.32 13.87
N VAL A 25 1.93 -6.04 14.82
CA VAL A 25 1.69 -6.30 16.25
C VAL A 25 0.53 -5.44 16.76
N LEU A 26 0.52 -4.14 16.45
CA LEU A 26 -0.58 -3.24 16.82
C LEU A 26 -1.92 -3.74 16.25
N PHE A 27 -1.96 -4.10 14.96
CA PHE A 27 -3.16 -4.64 14.34
C PHE A 27 -3.68 -5.85 15.12
N GLY A 28 -2.80 -6.82 15.42
CA GLY A 28 -3.18 -8.03 16.16
C GLY A 28 -3.76 -7.73 17.54
N ALA A 29 -3.13 -6.83 18.30
CA ALA A 29 -3.59 -6.40 19.61
C ALA A 29 -4.97 -5.70 19.54
N VAL A 30 -5.09 -4.68 18.66
CA VAL A 30 -6.33 -3.92 18.50
C VAL A 30 -7.48 -4.80 17.97
N ALA A 31 -7.18 -5.79 17.13
CA ALA A 31 -8.19 -6.72 16.63
C ALA A 31 -8.82 -7.55 17.76
N VAL A 32 -8.01 -8.06 18.69
CA VAL A 32 -8.50 -8.81 19.85
C VAL A 32 -9.26 -7.88 20.81
N ASP A 33 -8.78 -6.67 21.05
CA ASP A 33 -9.48 -5.68 21.89
C ASP A 33 -10.86 -5.31 21.33
N ASN A 34 -11.04 -5.41 20.01
CA ASN A 34 -12.33 -5.21 19.32
C ASN A 34 -13.15 -6.50 19.15
N GLY A 35 -12.77 -7.60 19.83
CA GLY A 35 -13.56 -8.81 19.95
C GLY A 35 -13.25 -9.91 18.94
N LEU A 36 -12.22 -9.78 18.10
CA LEU A 36 -11.77 -10.85 17.21
C LEU A 36 -10.96 -11.89 18.02
N ASN A 37 -11.16 -13.17 17.71
CA ASN A 37 -10.32 -14.23 18.27
C ASN A 37 -9.06 -14.46 17.41
N LEU A 38 -8.08 -15.19 17.97
CA LEU A 38 -6.80 -15.44 17.30
C LEU A 38 -6.92 -16.05 15.89
N PRO A 39 -7.76 -17.07 15.63
CA PRO A 39 -8.01 -17.57 14.28
C PRO A 39 -8.57 -16.51 13.31
N GLU A 40 -9.48 -15.66 13.78
CA GLU A 40 -10.06 -14.57 12.96
C GLU A 40 -9.01 -13.53 12.58
N VAL A 41 -8.14 -13.14 13.52
CA VAL A 41 -7.00 -12.25 13.25
C VAL A 41 -6.05 -12.87 12.22
N ALA A 42 -5.70 -14.15 12.38
CA ALA A 42 -4.85 -14.85 11.42
C ALA A 42 -5.49 -14.94 10.03
N LEU A 43 -6.78 -15.27 9.96
CA LEU A 43 -7.53 -15.35 8.71
C LEU A 43 -7.61 -13.97 8.03
N MET A 44 -7.93 -12.92 8.79
CA MET A 44 -7.99 -11.57 8.27
C MET A 44 -6.64 -11.10 7.74
N SER A 45 -5.54 -11.37 8.45
CA SER A 45 -4.17 -11.04 7.99
C SER A 45 -3.77 -11.83 6.74
N ALA A 46 -4.21 -13.09 6.61
CA ALA A 46 -3.88 -13.91 5.45
C ALA A 46 -4.69 -13.55 4.21
N THR A 47 -5.94 -13.10 4.37
CA THR A 47 -6.86 -12.86 3.24
C THR A 47 -7.00 -11.39 2.88
N VAL A 48 -7.04 -10.50 3.87
CA VAL A 48 -7.11 -9.04 3.67
C VAL A 48 -5.73 -8.45 3.91
N TYR A 49 -4.81 -8.69 2.97
CA TYR A 49 -3.42 -8.24 3.08
C TYR A 49 -3.30 -6.73 2.76
N ALA A 50 -3.88 -5.90 3.62
CA ALA A 50 -3.91 -4.45 3.48
C ALA A 50 -4.10 -3.78 4.85
N GLY A 51 -3.02 -3.45 5.55
CA GLY A 51 -3.03 -3.00 6.95
C GLY A 51 -4.01 -1.86 7.24
N ALA A 52 -4.08 -0.82 6.41
CA ALA A 52 -5.03 0.28 6.60
C ALA A 52 -6.50 -0.20 6.54
N SER A 53 -6.81 -1.12 5.63
CA SER A 53 -8.16 -1.68 5.49
C SER A 53 -8.52 -2.61 6.63
N GLN A 54 -7.52 -3.35 7.14
CA GLN A 54 -7.69 -4.19 8.31
C GLN A 54 -8.02 -3.32 9.54
N LEU A 55 -7.29 -2.22 9.79
CA LEU A 55 -7.55 -1.31 10.91
C LEU A 55 -8.95 -0.66 10.80
N VAL A 56 -9.34 -0.18 9.62
CA VAL A 56 -10.70 0.35 9.41
C VAL A 56 -11.75 -0.74 9.64
N GLY A 57 -11.50 -1.96 9.16
CA GLY A 57 -12.43 -3.08 9.33
C GLY A 57 -12.67 -3.44 10.80
N ILE A 58 -11.61 -3.55 11.60
CA ILE A 58 -11.74 -3.88 13.03
C ILE A 58 -12.37 -2.74 13.85
N GLU A 59 -12.05 -1.49 13.52
CA GLU A 59 -12.68 -0.33 14.19
C GLU A 59 -14.19 -0.32 13.96
N LEU A 60 -14.65 -0.51 12.72
CA LEU A 60 -16.08 -0.58 12.40
C LEU A 60 -16.74 -1.82 13.02
N PHE A 61 -16.02 -2.95 13.09
CA PHE A 61 -16.51 -4.16 13.75
C PHE A 61 -16.74 -3.93 15.24
N GLY A 62 -15.78 -3.31 15.94
CA GLY A 62 -15.89 -2.97 17.35
C GLY A 62 -17.05 -1.97 17.65
N GLN A 63 -17.42 -1.14 16.68
CA GLN A 63 -18.56 -0.23 16.77
C GLN A 63 -19.92 -0.90 16.43
N HIS A 64 -19.93 -2.22 16.20
CA HIS A 64 -21.11 -3.00 15.82
C HIS A 64 -21.84 -2.49 14.56
N VAL A 65 -21.07 -1.91 13.62
CA VAL A 65 -21.61 -1.44 12.33
C VAL A 65 -22.08 -2.64 11.51
N ALA A 66 -23.15 -2.47 10.73
CA ALA A 66 -23.70 -3.53 9.89
C ALA A 66 -22.63 -4.11 8.94
N ALA A 67 -22.54 -5.44 8.83
CA ALA A 67 -21.48 -6.14 8.10
C ALA A 67 -21.30 -5.66 6.65
N TRP A 68 -22.40 -5.35 5.94
CA TRP A 68 -22.32 -4.83 4.57
C TRP A 68 -21.65 -3.46 4.48
N LEU A 69 -21.82 -2.59 5.50
CA LEU A 69 -21.11 -1.30 5.58
C LEU A 69 -19.61 -1.51 5.85
N VAL A 70 -19.25 -2.47 6.70
CA VAL A 70 -17.85 -2.83 6.93
C VAL A 70 -17.20 -3.29 5.61
N VAL A 71 -17.86 -4.19 4.88
CA VAL A 71 -17.38 -4.66 3.57
C VAL A 71 -17.22 -3.52 2.57
N LEU A 72 -18.22 -2.62 2.49
CA LEU A 72 -18.20 -1.48 1.60
C LEU A 72 -17.07 -0.49 1.96
N SER A 73 -16.85 -0.28 3.25
CA SER A 73 -15.77 0.59 3.75
C SER A 73 -14.39 0.01 3.43
N ILE A 74 -14.18 -1.29 3.64
CA ILE A 74 -12.95 -2.00 3.26
C ILE A 74 -12.74 -1.90 1.75
N PHE A 75 -13.79 -2.10 0.95
CA PHE A 75 -13.72 -1.95 -0.50
C PHE A 75 -13.31 -0.52 -0.90
N ALA A 76 -13.91 0.50 -0.29
CA ALA A 76 -13.59 1.91 -0.57
C ALA A 76 -12.12 2.23 -0.28
N VAL A 77 -11.58 1.78 0.86
CA VAL A 77 -10.16 1.96 1.20
C VAL A 77 -9.25 1.19 0.25
N ASN A 78 -9.65 -0.02 -0.15
CA ASN A 78 -8.88 -0.88 -1.06
C ASN A 78 -9.03 -0.50 -2.54
N PHE A 79 -9.89 0.44 -2.90
CA PHE A 79 -10.05 0.88 -4.30
C PHE A 79 -8.72 1.33 -4.93
N ARG A 80 -7.78 1.83 -4.12
CA ARG A 80 -6.41 2.14 -4.54
C ARG A 80 -5.71 0.94 -5.20
N HIS A 81 -5.97 -0.30 -4.78
CA HIS A 81 -5.36 -1.48 -5.38
C HIS A 81 -5.83 -1.72 -6.83
N VAL A 82 -7.04 -1.29 -7.17
CA VAL A 82 -7.52 -1.28 -8.57
C VAL A 82 -6.66 -0.34 -9.41
N LEU A 83 -6.38 0.87 -8.89
CA LEU A 83 -5.53 1.85 -9.56
C LEU A 83 -4.08 1.35 -9.68
N TYR A 84 -3.54 0.72 -8.64
CA TYR A 84 -2.21 0.12 -8.66
C TYR A 84 -2.11 -1.01 -9.69
N SER A 85 -3.10 -1.89 -9.73
CA SER A 85 -3.15 -3.00 -10.69
C SER A 85 -3.21 -2.49 -12.12
N ALA A 86 -4.03 -1.47 -12.40
CA ALA A 86 -4.11 -0.83 -13.69
C ALA A 86 -2.75 -0.20 -14.09
N ALA A 87 -2.11 0.53 -13.17
CA ALA A 87 -0.82 1.16 -13.43
C ALA A 87 0.33 0.15 -13.64
N LEU A 88 0.33 -0.97 -12.91
CA LEU A 88 1.37 -2.01 -13.03
C LEU A 88 1.18 -2.92 -14.24
N THR A 89 -0.03 -3.05 -14.78
CA THR A 89 -0.32 -3.95 -15.90
C THR A 89 0.64 -3.75 -17.07
N ARG A 90 1.03 -2.51 -17.36
CA ARG A 90 2.00 -2.18 -18.43
C ARG A 90 3.40 -2.78 -18.20
N TYR A 91 3.81 -2.98 -16.97
CA TYR A 91 5.10 -3.56 -16.61
C TYR A 91 5.07 -5.09 -16.48
N LEU A 92 3.86 -5.66 -16.35
CA LEU A 92 3.62 -7.09 -16.14
C LEU A 92 2.99 -7.76 -17.36
N THR A 93 3.19 -7.21 -18.57
CA THR A 93 2.61 -7.74 -19.81
C THR A 93 3.06 -9.17 -20.11
N HIS A 94 4.28 -9.52 -19.72
CA HIS A 94 4.88 -10.85 -19.90
C HIS A 94 4.43 -11.89 -18.85
N PHE A 95 3.69 -11.50 -17.81
CA PHE A 95 3.13 -12.41 -16.83
C PHE A 95 1.90 -13.12 -17.40
N THR A 96 1.79 -14.43 -17.15
CA THR A 96 0.57 -15.18 -17.40
C THR A 96 -0.59 -14.70 -16.52
N LEU A 97 -1.82 -15.05 -16.85
CA LEU A 97 -2.99 -14.68 -16.05
C LEU A 97 -2.86 -15.15 -14.59
N GLY A 98 -2.42 -16.39 -14.35
CA GLY A 98 -2.22 -16.90 -12.99
C GLY A 98 -1.14 -16.14 -12.23
N GLN A 99 -0.04 -15.76 -12.90
CA GLN A 99 1.01 -14.94 -12.31
C GLN A 99 0.52 -13.54 -11.98
N LYS A 100 -0.32 -12.93 -12.83
CA LYS A 100 -0.94 -11.62 -12.56
C LYS A 100 -1.90 -11.68 -11.38
N LEU A 101 -2.74 -12.73 -11.30
CA LEU A 101 -3.64 -12.91 -10.15
C LEU A 101 -2.86 -13.02 -8.84
N LEU A 102 -1.80 -13.83 -8.82
CA LEU A 102 -0.92 -13.94 -7.66
C LEU A 102 -0.21 -12.62 -7.34
N ALA A 103 0.31 -11.93 -8.35
CA ALA A 103 0.99 -10.64 -8.17
C ALA A 103 0.05 -9.58 -7.59
N PHE A 104 -1.20 -9.52 -8.06
CA PHE A 104 -2.18 -8.56 -7.56
C PHE A 104 -2.75 -8.93 -6.20
N PHE A 105 -2.80 -10.22 -5.85
CA PHE A 105 -3.16 -10.65 -4.50
C PHE A 105 -2.17 -10.15 -3.45
N VAL A 106 -0.86 -10.20 -3.74
CA VAL A 106 0.19 -9.72 -2.82
C VAL A 106 0.57 -8.25 -3.02
N LEU A 107 -0.22 -7.52 -3.82
CA LEU A 107 0.06 -6.11 -4.12
C LEU A 107 -0.36 -5.22 -2.96
N ILE A 108 0.62 -4.53 -2.40
CA ILE A 108 0.46 -3.52 -1.35
C ILE A 108 1.22 -2.24 -1.74
N ASP A 109 1.02 -1.16 -0.98
CA ASP A 109 1.63 0.15 -1.25
C ASP A 109 3.14 0.09 -1.49
N PRO A 110 3.98 -0.54 -0.63
CA PRO A 110 5.41 -0.64 -0.88
C PRO A 110 5.77 -1.53 -2.07
N GLN A 111 4.99 -2.59 -2.33
CA GLN A 111 5.16 -3.42 -3.52
C GLN A 111 4.94 -2.61 -4.79
N PHE A 112 3.88 -1.78 -4.81
CA PHE A 112 3.61 -0.87 -5.91
C PHE A 112 4.76 0.11 -6.13
N ALA A 113 5.16 0.83 -5.07
CA ALA A 113 6.20 1.86 -5.14
C ALA A 113 7.53 1.29 -5.63
N GLU A 114 7.95 0.13 -5.11
CA GLU A 114 9.22 -0.50 -5.47
C GLU A 114 9.18 -1.09 -6.88
N THR A 115 8.05 -1.66 -7.30
CA THR A 115 7.88 -2.17 -8.67
C THR A 115 7.98 -1.03 -9.69
N VAL A 116 7.33 0.10 -9.44
CA VAL A 116 7.45 1.28 -10.30
C VAL A 116 8.88 1.81 -10.33
N ARG A 117 9.53 1.95 -9.17
CA ARG A 117 10.91 2.42 -9.07
C ARG A 117 11.88 1.51 -9.86
N ARG A 118 11.72 0.19 -9.71
CA ARG A 118 12.53 -0.80 -10.43
C ARG A 118 12.32 -0.70 -11.94
N ALA A 119 11.07 -0.64 -12.39
CA ALA A 119 10.75 -0.52 -13.82
C ALA A 119 11.29 0.78 -14.43
N GLU A 120 11.19 1.90 -13.71
CA GLU A 120 11.73 3.20 -14.16
C GLU A 120 13.26 3.24 -14.19
N SER A 121 13.94 2.39 -13.39
CA SER A 121 15.38 2.22 -13.49
C SER A 121 15.83 1.34 -14.68
N GLY A 122 14.88 0.91 -15.52
CA GLY A 122 15.15 0.09 -16.70
C GLY A 122 15.29 -1.41 -16.40
N LYS A 123 15.05 -1.85 -15.17
CA LYS A 123 15.10 -3.28 -14.80
C LYS A 123 13.78 -3.97 -15.09
N THR A 124 13.83 -5.16 -15.67
CA THR A 124 12.66 -6.00 -15.88
C THR A 124 12.08 -6.47 -14.53
N ILE A 125 10.77 -6.53 -14.44
CA ILE A 125 10.09 -7.10 -13.28
C ILE A 125 9.97 -8.60 -13.49
N THR A 126 10.78 -9.38 -12.80
CA THR A 126 10.70 -10.84 -12.82
C THR A 126 9.74 -11.35 -11.75
N LEU A 127 9.11 -12.50 -11.99
CA LEU A 127 8.21 -13.10 -11.02
C LEU A 127 8.94 -13.47 -9.73
N GLU A 128 10.16 -13.97 -9.86
CA GLU A 128 11.02 -14.34 -8.72
C GLU A 128 11.30 -13.16 -7.81
N TRP A 129 11.71 -12.03 -8.39
CA TRP A 129 11.93 -10.81 -7.62
C TRP A 129 10.65 -10.32 -6.95
N TYR A 130 9.55 -10.28 -7.71
CA TYR A 130 8.27 -9.75 -7.25
C TYR A 130 7.73 -10.56 -6.06
N LEU A 131 7.74 -11.89 -6.18
CA LEU A 131 7.25 -12.78 -5.12
C LEU A 131 8.20 -12.83 -3.92
N ALA A 132 9.52 -12.75 -4.13
CA ALA A 132 10.49 -12.70 -3.05
C ALA A 132 10.33 -11.42 -2.21
N PHE A 133 10.14 -10.27 -2.87
CA PHE A 133 9.85 -9.00 -2.20
C PHE A 133 8.53 -9.07 -1.42
N ALA A 134 7.46 -9.63 -2.02
CA ALA A 134 6.18 -9.79 -1.36
C ALA A 134 6.25 -10.74 -0.16
N ALA A 135 6.88 -11.90 -0.33
CA ALA A 135 6.94 -12.93 0.70
C ALA A 135 7.66 -12.48 1.98
N VAL A 136 8.75 -11.72 1.83
CA VAL A 136 9.50 -11.21 2.98
C VAL A 136 8.73 -10.12 3.75
N ILE A 137 7.65 -9.58 3.21
CA ILE A 137 6.75 -8.67 3.92
C ILE A 137 5.53 -9.43 4.43
N TYR A 138 4.94 -10.28 3.59
CA TYR A 138 3.71 -11.02 3.91
C TYR A 138 3.87 -11.96 5.10
N VAL A 139 4.94 -12.75 5.10
CA VAL A 139 5.15 -13.75 6.18
C VAL A 139 5.37 -13.07 7.54
N PRO A 140 6.27 -12.07 7.69
CA PRO A 140 6.39 -11.33 8.94
C PRO A 140 5.11 -10.61 9.35
N TRP A 141 4.39 -10.00 8.40
CA TRP A 141 3.10 -9.36 8.71
C TRP A 141 2.14 -10.35 9.38
N LEU A 142 1.96 -11.54 8.82
CA LEU A 142 1.11 -12.58 9.39
C LEU A 142 1.61 -13.03 10.78
N VAL A 143 2.91 -13.30 10.91
CA VAL A 143 3.52 -13.75 12.18
C VAL A 143 3.37 -12.69 13.27
N PHE A 144 3.70 -11.43 12.96
CA PHE A 144 3.61 -10.34 13.95
C PHE A 144 2.16 -9.97 14.27
N SER A 145 1.21 -10.12 13.35
CA SER A 145 -0.22 -9.99 13.65
C SER A 145 -0.69 -11.05 14.66
N ILE A 146 -0.26 -12.30 14.50
CA ILE A 146 -0.57 -13.38 15.43
C ILE A 146 0.09 -13.14 16.81
N ILE A 147 1.34 -12.69 16.82
CA ILE A 147 2.04 -12.32 18.06
C ILE A 147 1.29 -11.18 18.76
N GLY A 148 0.89 -10.15 18.03
CA GLY A 148 0.10 -9.04 18.56
C GLY A 148 -1.23 -9.50 19.14
N ALA A 149 -1.94 -10.41 18.46
CA ALA A 149 -3.18 -10.98 18.96
C ALA A 149 -3.00 -11.85 20.22
N ALA A 150 -1.90 -12.60 20.29
CA ALA A 150 -1.63 -13.47 21.42
C ALA A 150 -1.14 -12.72 22.68
N PHE A 151 -0.37 -11.66 22.49
CA PHE A 151 0.33 -10.96 23.57
C PHE A 151 -0.02 -9.48 23.71
N GLY A 152 -0.96 -8.97 22.89
CA GLY A 152 -1.30 -7.54 22.83
C GLY A 152 -1.74 -6.95 24.16
N SER A 153 -2.47 -7.73 24.97
CA SER A 153 -2.89 -7.32 26.32
C SER A 153 -1.70 -7.03 27.28
N MET A 154 -0.51 -7.52 26.96
CA MET A 154 0.72 -7.26 27.73
C MET A 154 1.43 -5.96 27.33
N ILE A 155 1.08 -5.40 26.16
CA ILE A 155 1.73 -4.19 25.61
C ILE A 155 1.20 -2.92 26.31
N GLY A 156 0.01 -2.99 26.89
CA GLY A 156 -0.67 -1.83 27.47
C GLY A 156 -1.22 -0.89 26.40
N ASP A 157 -1.38 0.39 26.72
CA ASP A 157 -1.90 1.38 25.76
C ASP A 157 -0.88 1.66 24.66
N PRO A 158 -1.18 1.33 23.37
CA PRO A 158 -0.28 1.58 22.25
C PRO A 158 0.06 3.06 22.04
N ARG A 159 -0.78 3.98 22.55
CA ARG A 159 -0.57 5.43 22.43
C ARG A 159 0.61 5.91 23.27
N VAL A 160 0.93 5.21 24.37
CA VAL A 160 2.11 5.52 25.19
C VAL A 160 3.41 5.37 24.39
N TRP A 161 3.41 4.47 23.40
CA TRP A 161 4.55 4.19 22.52
C TRP A 161 4.48 4.95 21.20
N ALA A 162 3.52 5.87 21.04
CA ALA A 162 3.27 6.62 19.78
C ALA A 162 3.17 5.69 18.54
N ILE A 163 2.69 4.46 18.71
CA ILE A 163 2.57 3.47 17.62
C ILE A 163 1.49 3.91 16.61
N ASP A 164 0.48 4.63 17.07
CA ASP A 164 -0.58 5.24 16.27
C ASP A 164 -0.06 6.26 15.25
N VAL A 165 1.05 6.94 15.55
CA VAL A 165 1.67 7.93 14.64
C VAL A 165 2.54 7.27 13.56
N LEU A 166 3.01 6.04 13.78
CA LEU A 166 3.89 5.35 12.83
C LEU A 166 3.22 5.13 11.47
N LEU A 167 1.93 4.74 11.44
CA LEU A 167 1.20 4.50 10.18
C LEU A 167 1.11 5.76 9.30
N PRO A 168 0.66 6.92 9.81
CA PRO A 168 0.72 8.17 9.07
C PRO A 168 2.13 8.53 8.59
N LEU A 169 3.18 8.35 9.42
CA LEU A 169 4.56 8.62 9.03
C LEU A 169 5.05 7.69 7.91
N TYR A 170 4.70 6.42 7.98
CA TYR A 170 5.01 5.45 6.93
C TYR A 170 4.41 5.85 5.58
N PHE A 171 3.10 6.17 5.54
CA PHE A 171 2.44 6.64 4.31
C PHE A 171 3.01 7.96 3.81
N LEU A 172 3.32 8.89 4.72
CA LEU A 172 3.99 10.14 4.37
C LEU A 172 5.34 9.87 3.68
N GLY A 173 6.11 8.91 4.19
CA GLY A 173 7.38 8.48 3.58
C GLY A 173 7.20 7.99 2.14
N ILE A 174 6.17 7.16 1.89
CA ILE A 174 5.83 6.70 0.54
C ILE A 174 5.47 7.88 -0.37
N VAL A 175 4.58 8.77 0.07
CA VAL A 175 4.15 9.94 -0.71
C VAL A 175 5.34 10.84 -1.04
N VAL A 176 6.20 11.16 -0.06
CA VAL A 176 7.42 11.96 -0.25
C VAL A 176 8.40 11.29 -1.22
N GLY A 177 8.42 9.97 -1.30
CA GLY A 177 9.19 9.22 -2.28
C GLY A 177 8.88 9.62 -3.74
N PHE A 178 7.67 10.06 -4.01
CA PHE A 178 7.21 10.51 -5.32
C PHE A 178 7.39 12.02 -5.58
N ARG A 179 7.97 12.79 -4.66
CA ARG A 179 8.07 14.27 -4.75
C ARG A 179 8.74 14.81 -6.00
N ARG A 180 9.57 14.00 -6.67
CA ARG A 180 10.26 14.37 -7.92
C ARG A 180 9.44 14.09 -9.18
N LYS A 181 8.25 13.47 -9.05
CA LYS A 181 7.38 13.23 -10.20
C LYS A 181 6.74 14.53 -10.67
N PRO A 182 6.55 14.67 -11.98
CA PRO A 182 5.80 15.81 -12.53
C PRO A 182 4.40 15.86 -11.92
N ASN A 183 3.90 17.06 -11.71
CA ASN A 183 2.57 17.33 -11.14
C ASN A 183 2.36 16.82 -9.69
N PHE A 184 3.43 16.44 -8.98
CA PHE A 184 3.33 15.93 -7.60
C PHE A 184 2.57 16.88 -6.68
N TYR A 185 2.99 18.14 -6.58
CA TYR A 185 2.40 19.11 -5.65
C TYR A 185 0.92 19.40 -5.95
N PRO A 186 0.51 19.72 -7.19
CA PRO A 186 -0.91 19.92 -7.49
C PRO A 186 -1.77 18.71 -7.15
N VAL A 187 -1.31 17.50 -7.45
CA VAL A 187 -2.04 16.26 -7.16
C VAL A 187 -2.17 16.04 -5.67
N VAL A 188 -1.08 16.20 -4.91
CA VAL A 188 -1.12 16.02 -3.44
C VAL A 188 -2.02 17.05 -2.78
N ILE A 189 -1.94 18.33 -3.19
CA ILE A 189 -2.78 19.41 -2.64
C ILE A 189 -4.25 19.13 -2.96
N ALA A 190 -4.58 18.74 -4.20
CA ALA A 190 -5.95 18.41 -4.59
C ALA A 190 -6.50 17.21 -3.81
N SER A 191 -5.69 16.15 -3.64
CA SER A 191 -6.05 14.99 -2.83
C SER A 191 -6.29 15.37 -1.37
N PHE A 192 -5.45 16.21 -0.81
CA PHE A 192 -5.59 16.70 0.57
C PHE A 192 -6.89 17.49 0.75
N ILE A 193 -7.13 18.48 -0.12
CA ILE A 193 -8.37 19.30 -0.07
C ILE A 193 -9.60 18.39 -0.26
N GLY A 194 -9.57 17.49 -1.24
CA GLY A 194 -10.66 16.54 -1.48
C GLY A 194 -10.92 15.63 -0.27
N SER A 195 -9.86 15.18 0.41
CA SER A 195 -9.98 14.36 1.61
C SER A 195 -10.57 15.14 2.78
N VAL A 196 -10.14 16.38 3.02
CA VAL A 196 -10.67 17.23 4.09
C VAL A 196 -12.15 17.54 3.86
N LEU A 197 -12.51 17.93 2.64
CA LEU A 197 -13.91 18.19 2.27
C LEU A 197 -14.74 16.90 2.38
N GLY A 198 -14.22 15.78 1.90
CA GLY A 198 -14.88 14.48 2.02
C GLY A 198 -15.12 14.09 3.47
N TYR A 199 -14.16 14.33 4.36
CA TYR A 199 -14.31 14.07 5.79
C TYR A 199 -15.40 14.92 6.42
N GLN A 200 -15.47 16.20 6.08
CA GLN A 200 -16.48 17.12 6.63
C GLN A 200 -17.91 16.84 6.11
N LEU A 201 -18.03 16.41 4.85
CA LEU A 201 -19.34 16.25 4.20
C LEU A 201 -19.91 14.83 4.35
N VAL A 202 -19.06 13.82 4.31
CA VAL A 202 -19.49 12.40 4.23
C VAL A 202 -18.92 11.58 5.40
N GLY A 203 -17.78 11.99 5.96
CA GLY A 203 -17.12 11.31 7.07
C GLY A 203 -16.16 10.19 6.64
N SER A 204 -15.68 9.45 7.65
CA SER A 204 -14.84 8.27 7.48
C SER A 204 -15.70 7.06 7.06
N PRO A 205 -15.20 6.13 6.22
CA PRO A 205 -13.88 6.10 5.54
C PRO A 205 -13.88 6.75 4.15
N TRP A 206 -14.99 7.34 3.70
CA TRP A 206 -15.19 7.82 2.32
C TRP A 206 -14.26 8.95 1.91
N HIS A 207 -13.78 9.75 2.87
CA HIS A 207 -12.87 10.86 2.63
C HIS A 207 -11.58 10.41 1.92
N VAL A 208 -11.10 9.18 2.16
CA VAL A 208 -9.91 8.63 1.50
C VAL A 208 -10.15 8.45 0.00
N SER A 209 -11.29 7.85 -0.36
CA SER A 209 -11.66 7.63 -1.76
C SER A 209 -11.97 8.93 -2.49
N ILE A 210 -12.63 9.88 -1.82
CA ILE A 210 -12.92 11.21 -2.37
C ILE A 210 -11.61 11.96 -2.62
N GLY A 211 -10.69 11.98 -1.65
CA GLY A 211 -9.37 12.59 -1.83
C GLY A 211 -8.58 11.99 -2.98
N ALA A 212 -8.58 10.66 -3.10
CA ALA A 212 -7.94 9.97 -4.22
C ALA A 212 -8.57 10.38 -5.57
N ALA A 213 -9.91 10.43 -5.66
CA ALA A 213 -10.61 10.83 -6.87
C ALA A 213 -10.28 12.26 -7.29
N PHE A 214 -10.21 13.21 -6.34
CA PHE A 214 -9.78 14.60 -6.61
C PHE A 214 -8.36 14.66 -7.16
N GLY A 215 -7.42 13.90 -6.58
CA GLY A 215 -6.04 13.84 -7.06
C GLY A 215 -5.94 13.27 -8.47
N VAL A 216 -6.67 12.18 -8.76
CA VAL A 216 -6.72 11.56 -10.09
C VAL A 216 -7.33 12.51 -11.11
N LEU A 217 -8.43 13.22 -10.76
CA LEU A 217 -9.07 14.19 -11.63
C LEU A 217 -8.10 15.32 -12.01
N VAL A 218 -7.42 15.91 -11.03
CA VAL A 218 -6.44 16.95 -11.28
C VAL A 218 -5.29 16.43 -12.15
N ALA A 219 -4.77 15.23 -11.86
CA ALA A 219 -3.73 14.61 -12.67
C ALA A 219 -4.17 14.39 -14.14
N ALA A 220 -5.44 14.00 -14.36
CA ALA A 220 -5.99 13.77 -15.68
C ALA A 220 -6.21 15.06 -16.49
N LEU A 221 -6.50 16.16 -15.80
CA LEU A 221 -6.70 17.48 -16.43
C LEU A 221 -5.39 18.24 -16.70
N MET A 222 -4.28 17.81 -16.10
CA MET A 222 -2.98 18.45 -16.29
C MET A 222 -2.30 17.96 -17.56
N PRO A 223 -1.55 18.84 -18.27
CA PRO A 223 -0.79 18.44 -19.44
C PRO A 223 0.19 17.32 -19.10
N LEU A 224 0.26 16.32 -19.97
CA LEU A 224 1.31 15.30 -19.86
C LEU A 224 2.69 15.97 -19.95
N PRO A 225 3.65 15.57 -19.09
CA PRO A 225 5.02 16.07 -19.20
C PRO A 225 5.53 15.76 -20.61
N GLN A 226 5.94 16.78 -21.33
CA GLN A 226 6.61 16.56 -22.62
C GLN A 226 7.87 15.74 -22.33
N ALA A 227 7.99 14.58 -22.98
CA ALA A 227 9.24 13.84 -23.00
C ALA A 227 10.32 14.81 -23.47
N SER A 228 11.30 15.10 -22.60
CA SER A 228 12.44 15.94 -22.96
C SER A 228 13.08 15.33 -24.20
N GLY A 229 12.87 16.02 -25.34
CA GLY A 229 13.34 15.55 -26.63
C GLY A 229 14.82 15.21 -26.51
N THR A 230 15.15 14.02 -26.92
CA THR A 230 16.51 13.59 -27.20
C THR A 230 17.15 14.68 -28.06
N LYS A 231 18.08 15.44 -27.48
CA LYS A 231 18.93 16.34 -28.26
C LYS A 231 19.66 15.45 -29.25
N THR A 232 19.13 15.36 -30.46
CA THR A 232 19.88 14.88 -31.62
C THR A 232 21.11 15.74 -31.72
N ALA A 233 22.23 15.19 -31.29
CA ALA A 233 23.53 15.75 -31.59
C ALA A 233 23.65 15.80 -33.10
N LYS A 234 23.49 17.00 -33.67
CA LYS A 234 23.95 17.28 -35.02
C LYS A 234 25.46 17.02 -35.05
N ALA A 235 25.82 15.85 -35.56
CA ALA A 235 27.18 15.65 -36.05
C ALA A 235 27.38 16.67 -37.20
N GLY A 236 28.11 17.74 -36.90
CA GLY A 236 28.65 18.62 -37.90
C GLY A 236 29.73 17.87 -38.66
N HIS A 237 29.45 17.62 -39.93
CA HIS A 237 30.52 17.35 -40.89
C HIS A 237 31.12 18.70 -41.29
N SER A 238 32.38 18.85 -41.06
CA SER A 238 33.31 19.68 -41.84
C SER A 238 34.70 19.09 -41.71
#